data_8123d8fbef0dff6912bbf8ec7ca4f882
#
_entry.id   8123d8fbef0dff6912bbf8ec7ca4f882
#
_cell.length_a   1.000
_cell.length_b   1.000
_cell.length_c   1.000
_cell.angle_alpha   90.00
_cell.angle_beta   90.00
_cell.angle_gamma   90.00
#
_symmetry.space_group_name_H-M   'P 1'
#
loop_
_entity.id
_entity.type
_entity.pdbx_description
1 polymer ?
#
loop_
_entity_poly.entity_id
_entity_poly.type
_entity_poly.pdbx_seq_one_letter_code
_entity_poly.pdbx_strand_id
1 'polypeptide(L)'
;MTTRDSLILRRLKAKVAERLPLSRLVLFGSRARGDNEPDSDIDVLVVLDGTVSRESEEYVRSCAWELSYENGVVIFPLVVARAEWEEGPTSASLLAVAVGNEGVEV
;
A
#
# COMPACT_ATOMS: atom_id res chain seq x y z
N MET A 1 12.81 3.30 4.95
CA MET A 1 12.17 1.97 5.08
C MET A 1 13.17 0.98 5.66
N THR A 2 12.79 0.29 6.71
CA THR A 2 13.65 -0.72 7.34
C THR A 2 13.63 -2.04 6.56
N THR A 3 14.59 -2.92 6.84
CA THR A 3 14.61 -4.28 6.28
C THR A 3 13.35 -5.05 6.67
N ARG A 4 12.89 -4.89 7.91
CA ARG A 4 11.66 -5.52 8.39
C ARG A 4 10.44 -5.03 7.61
N ASP A 5 10.30 -3.73 7.40
CA ASP A 5 9.20 -3.16 6.61
C ASP A 5 9.23 -3.70 5.18
N SER A 6 10.41 -3.76 4.59
CA SER A 6 10.57 -4.29 3.24
C SER A 6 10.12 -5.74 3.12
N LEU A 7 10.48 -6.59 4.09
CA LEU A 7 10.07 -8.00 4.10
C LEU A 7 8.55 -8.15 4.27
N ILE A 8 7.95 -7.38 5.17
CA ILE A 8 6.51 -7.40 5.39
C ILE A 8 5.77 -6.99 4.11
N LEU A 9 6.21 -5.92 3.48
CA LEU A 9 5.55 -5.40 2.27
C LEU A 9 5.74 -6.29 1.06
N ARG A 10 6.87 -6.98 0.94
CA ARG A 10 7.07 -7.98 -0.11
C ARG A 10 6.11 -9.16 0.06
N ARG A 11 5.84 -9.57 1.28
CA ARG A 11 4.86 -10.62 1.57
C ARG A 11 3.44 -10.15 1.23
N LEU A 12 3.12 -8.90 1.56
CA LEU A 12 1.84 -8.31 1.19
C LEU A 12 1.67 -8.28 -0.32
N LYS A 13 2.69 -7.85 -1.03
CA LYS A 13 2.70 -7.82 -2.50
C LYS A 13 2.42 -9.21 -3.09
N ALA A 14 3.10 -10.23 -2.60
CA ALA A 14 2.92 -11.59 -3.06
C ALA A 14 1.49 -12.11 -2.79
N LYS A 15 0.96 -11.86 -1.60
CA LYS A 15 -0.40 -12.29 -1.25
C LYS A 15 -1.46 -11.61 -2.11
N VAL A 16 -1.36 -10.32 -2.30
CA VAL A 16 -2.31 -9.57 -3.13
C VAL A 16 -2.26 -10.06 -4.57
N ALA A 17 -1.06 -10.26 -5.11
CA ALA A 17 -0.86 -10.69 -6.49
C ALA A 17 -1.37 -12.11 -6.77
N GLU A 18 -1.59 -12.93 -5.76
CA GLU A 18 -2.15 -14.27 -5.93
C GLU A 18 -3.57 -14.25 -6.52
N ARG A 19 -4.34 -13.19 -6.25
CA ARG A 19 -5.76 -13.12 -6.66
C ARG A 19 -6.13 -11.87 -7.43
N LEU A 20 -5.32 -10.82 -7.35
CA LEU A 20 -5.66 -9.52 -7.92
C LEU A 20 -4.59 -9.06 -8.90
N PRO A 21 -4.99 -8.29 -9.93
CA PRO A 21 -4.04 -7.76 -10.92
C PRO A 21 -3.27 -6.57 -10.32
N LEU A 22 -2.31 -6.84 -9.47
CA LEU A 22 -1.52 -5.83 -8.81
C LEU A 22 -0.58 -5.13 -9.79
N SER A 23 -0.71 -3.82 -9.91
CA SER A 23 0.18 -2.99 -10.72
C SER A 23 1.43 -2.61 -9.94
N ARG A 24 1.24 -2.04 -8.74
CA ARG A 24 2.36 -1.69 -7.86
C ARG A 24 1.89 -1.50 -6.42
N LEU A 25 2.86 -1.57 -5.52
CA LEU A 25 2.66 -1.35 -4.11
C LEU A 25 3.66 -0.29 -3.67
N VAL A 26 3.20 0.77 -3.03
CA VAL A 26 4.03 1.93 -2.67
C VAL A 26 3.89 2.25 -1.19
N LEU A 27 4.99 2.21 -0.47
CA LEU A 27 5.05 2.68 0.91
C LEU A 27 5.07 4.20 0.92
N PHE A 28 4.24 4.83 1.74
CA PHE A 28 4.24 6.27 1.92
C PHE A 28 4.10 6.64 3.40
N GLY A 29 4.05 7.92 3.72
CA GLY A 29 3.92 8.39 5.09
C GLY A 29 5.24 8.33 5.87
N SER A 30 5.15 8.32 7.20
CA SER A 30 6.31 8.45 8.07
C SER A 30 7.36 7.37 7.90
N ARG A 31 6.97 6.13 7.63
CA ARG A 31 7.93 5.03 7.43
C ARG A 31 8.71 5.17 6.12
N ALA A 32 8.08 5.74 5.10
CA ALA A 32 8.78 6.04 3.85
C ALA A 32 9.80 7.18 4.04
N ARG A 33 9.45 8.20 4.84
CA ARG A 33 10.34 9.32 5.15
C ARG A 33 11.44 8.95 6.15
N GLY A 34 11.25 7.88 6.92
CA GLY A 34 12.20 7.47 7.95
C GLY A 34 12.09 8.25 9.27
N ASP A 35 11.03 9.04 9.46
CA ASP A 35 10.78 9.82 10.67
C ASP A 35 9.70 9.24 11.57
N ASN A 36 9.40 7.96 11.39
CA ASN A 36 8.34 7.28 12.13
C ASN A 36 8.74 6.92 13.56
N GLU A 37 7.73 6.92 14.44
CA GLU A 37 7.85 6.30 15.75
C GLU A 37 7.91 4.77 15.57
N PRO A 38 8.54 4.02 16.52
CA PRO A 38 8.71 2.56 16.37
C PRO A 38 7.42 1.78 16.16
N ASP A 39 6.32 2.24 16.71
CA ASP A 39 5.01 1.59 16.65
C ASP A 39 4.02 2.29 15.71
N SER A 40 4.50 3.18 14.84
CA SER A 40 3.63 3.85 13.88
C SER A 40 3.11 2.88 12.83
N ASP A 41 1.95 3.23 12.22
CA ASP A 41 1.33 2.45 11.16
C ASP A 41 2.17 2.44 9.90
N ILE A 42 2.00 1.39 9.11
CA ILE A 42 2.59 1.28 7.78
C ILE A 42 1.53 1.69 6.77
N ASP A 43 1.69 2.86 6.15
CA ASP A 43 0.79 3.35 5.12
C ASP A 43 1.24 2.85 3.75
N VAL A 44 0.37 2.11 3.06
CA VAL A 44 0.71 1.52 1.78
C VAL A 44 -0.37 1.77 0.75
N LEU A 45 0.05 2.18 -0.44
CA LEU A 45 -0.81 2.35 -1.60
C LEU A 45 -0.78 1.06 -2.42
N VAL A 46 -1.95 0.49 -2.66
CA VAL A 46 -2.12 -0.72 -3.46
C VAL A 46 -2.79 -0.32 -4.77
N VAL A 47 -2.03 -0.32 -5.85
CA VAL A 47 -2.53 0.07 -7.17
C VAL A 47 -2.87 -1.18 -7.97
N LEU A 48 -4.15 -1.31 -8.33
CA LEU A 48 -4.64 -2.45 -9.10
C LEU A 48 -4.93 -2.05 -10.54
N ASP A 49 -4.63 -2.96 -11.47
CA ASP A 49 -5.08 -2.81 -12.85
C ASP A 49 -6.58 -3.13 -12.92
N GLY A 50 -7.30 -2.43 -13.77
CA GLY A 50 -8.73 -2.63 -13.92
C GLY A 50 -9.55 -1.98 -12.83
N THR A 51 -10.76 -2.51 -12.61
CA THR A 51 -11.73 -1.95 -11.68
C THR A 51 -11.46 -2.40 -10.24
N VAL A 52 -11.51 -1.47 -9.31
CA VAL A 52 -11.48 -1.78 -7.88
C VAL A 52 -12.90 -2.06 -7.42
N SER A 53 -13.14 -3.29 -6.96
CA SER A 53 -14.42 -3.71 -6.42
C SER A 53 -14.38 -3.77 -4.90
N ARG A 54 -15.55 -3.88 -4.28
CA ARG A 54 -15.65 -4.11 -2.83
C ARG A 54 -14.92 -5.40 -2.44
N GLU A 55 -15.06 -6.43 -3.26
CA GLU A 55 -14.40 -7.72 -3.02
C GLU A 55 -12.89 -7.61 -3.07
N SER A 56 -12.34 -6.85 -4.03
CA SER A 56 -10.91 -6.64 -4.13
C SER A 56 -10.38 -5.85 -2.92
N GLU A 57 -11.09 -4.83 -2.49
CA GLU A 57 -10.71 -4.07 -1.28
C GLU A 57 -10.73 -4.95 -0.03
N GLU A 58 -11.75 -5.78 0.13
CA GLU A 58 -11.86 -6.69 1.27
C GLU A 58 -10.72 -7.71 1.27
N TYR A 59 -10.35 -8.22 0.11
CA TYR A 59 -9.24 -9.16 0.00
C TYR A 59 -7.91 -8.50 0.40
N VAL A 60 -7.66 -7.29 -0.07
CA VAL A 60 -6.44 -6.55 0.30
C VAL A 60 -6.41 -6.30 1.82
N ARG A 61 -7.53 -5.88 2.40
CA ARG A 61 -7.61 -5.67 3.85
C ARG A 61 -7.34 -6.95 4.64
N SER A 62 -7.86 -8.09 4.16
CA SER A 62 -7.58 -9.40 4.79
C SER A 62 -6.09 -9.73 4.76
N CYS A 63 -5.44 -9.53 3.63
CA CYS A 63 -4.00 -9.75 3.50
C CYS A 63 -3.20 -8.86 4.46
N ALA A 64 -3.56 -7.58 4.51
CA ALA A 64 -2.91 -6.62 5.40
C ALA A 64 -3.14 -6.97 6.86
N TRP A 65 -4.36 -7.39 7.22
CA TRP A 65 -4.69 -7.76 8.58
C TRP A 65 -3.89 -8.98 9.06
N GLU A 66 -3.78 -10.02 8.23
CA GLU A 66 -2.98 -11.20 8.56
C GLU A 66 -1.53 -10.84 8.87
N LEU A 67 -0.93 -10.04 8.00
CA LEU A 67 0.46 -9.62 8.18
C LEU A 67 0.64 -8.68 9.38
N SER A 68 -0.34 -7.84 9.64
CA SER A 68 -0.35 -6.96 10.81
C SER A 68 -0.34 -7.79 12.09
N TYR A 69 -1.21 -8.79 12.15
CA TYR A 69 -1.30 -9.68 13.31
C TYR A 69 -0.01 -10.48 13.53
N GLU A 70 0.54 -11.06 12.46
CA GLU A 70 1.75 -11.86 12.53
C GLU A 70 2.99 -11.06 12.95
N ASN A 71 3.05 -9.80 12.59
CA ASN A 71 4.23 -8.96 12.78
C ASN A 71 4.10 -7.91 13.88
N GLY A 72 2.94 -7.82 14.54
CA GLY A 72 2.72 -6.86 15.61
C GLY A 72 2.78 -5.41 15.16
N VAL A 73 2.38 -5.13 13.92
CA VAL A 73 2.29 -3.76 13.38
C VAL A 73 0.90 -3.58 12.75
N VAL A 74 0.53 -2.33 12.49
CA VAL A 74 -0.72 -2.03 11.78
C VAL A 74 -0.36 -1.61 10.36
N ILE A 75 -0.91 -2.31 9.37
CA ILE A 75 -0.75 -1.97 7.96
C ILE A 75 -2.05 -1.34 7.48
N PHE A 76 -1.96 -0.13 6.95
CA PHE A 76 -3.10 0.63 6.42
C PHE A 76 -3.05 0.64 4.90
N PRO A 77 -3.79 -0.24 4.22
CA PRO A 77 -3.80 -0.25 2.76
C PRO A 77 -4.80 0.75 2.20
N LEU A 78 -4.38 1.53 1.23
CA LEU A 78 -5.26 2.35 0.42
C LEU A 78 -5.29 1.75 -0.98
N VAL A 79 -6.45 1.27 -1.42
CA VAL A 79 -6.60 0.57 -2.70
C VAL A 79 -7.14 1.52 -3.75
N VAL A 80 -6.45 1.63 -4.87
CA VAL A 80 -6.85 2.49 -5.98
C VAL A 80 -6.72 1.77 -7.31
N ALA A 81 -7.53 2.17 -8.28
CA ALA A 81 -7.39 1.71 -9.65
C ALA A 81 -6.27 2.50 -10.34
N ARG A 82 -5.43 1.81 -11.11
CA ARG A 82 -4.31 2.43 -11.79
C ARG A 82 -4.73 3.61 -12.69
N ALA A 83 -5.82 3.45 -13.45
CA ALA A 83 -6.30 4.51 -14.34
C ALA A 83 -6.69 5.77 -13.56
N GLU A 84 -7.37 5.63 -12.43
CA GLU A 84 -7.73 6.77 -11.59
C GLU A 84 -6.51 7.42 -10.94
N TRP A 85 -5.56 6.60 -10.51
CA TRP A 85 -4.35 7.10 -9.87
C TRP A 85 -3.46 7.87 -10.82
N GLU A 86 -3.26 7.36 -12.04
CA GLU A 86 -2.34 7.96 -13.02
C GLU A 86 -3.00 9.02 -13.88
N GLU A 87 -4.28 8.89 -14.21
CA GLU A 87 -4.96 9.72 -15.22
C GLU A 87 -6.23 10.41 -14.72
N GLY A 88 -6.80 9.96 -13.60
CA GLY A 88 -8.05 10.50 -13.07
C GLY A 88 -7.87 11.73 -12.20
N PRO A 89 -8.98 12.29 -11.68
CA PRO A 89 -8.93 13.45 -10.77
C PRO A 89 -8.07 13.22 -9.53
N THR A 90 -7.98 11.98 -9.06
CA THR A 90 -7.16 11.61 -7.91
C THR A 90 -5.68 11.92 -8.12
N SER A 91 -5.20 11.90 -9.37
CA SER A 91 -3.79 12.18 -9.69
C SER A 91 -3.35 13.58 -9.29
N ALA A 92 -4.28 14.52 -9.16
CA ALA A 92 -4.01 15.91 -8.76
C ALA A 92 -4.22 16.14 -7.27
N SER A 93 -4.57 15.12 -6.49
CA SER A 93 -4.83 15.26 -5.06
C SER A 93 -3.55 15.49 -4.26
N LEU A 94 -3.71 16.05 -3.04
CA LEU A 94 -2.57 16.24 -2.13
C LEU A 94 -1.93 14.89 -1.76
N LEU A 95 -2.74 13.84 -1.65
CA LEU A 95 -2.23 12.50 -1.38
C LEU A 95 -1.36 11.99 -2.53
N ALA A 96 -1.80 12.17 -3.78
CA ALA A 96 -1.02 11.77 -4.95
C ALA A 96 0.31 12.51 -5.02
N VAL A 97 0.32 13.80 -4.71
CA VAL A 97 1.55 14.59 -4.68
C VAL A 97 2.48 14.08 -3.58
N ALA A 98 1.97 13.82 -2.39
CA ALA A 98 2.78 13.31 -1.28
C ALA A 98 3.37 11.93 -1.61
N VAL A 99 2.59 11.02 -2.17
CA VAL A 99 3.06 9.69 -2.57
C VAL A 99 4.13 9.81 -3.66
N GLY A 100 3.95 10.70 -4.63
CA GLY A 100 4.93 10.94 -5.69
C GLY A 100 6.26 11.44 -5.17
N ASN A 101 6.24 12.27 -4.12
CA ASN A 101 7.46 12.85 -3.54
C ASN A 101 8.14 11.94 -2.51
N GLU A 102 7.38 11.19 -1.73
CA GLU A 102 7.87 10.42 -0.58
C GLU A 102 7.80 8.91 -0.76
N GLY A 103 6.98 8.45 -1.70
CA GLY A 103 6.68 7.03 -1.86
C GLY A 103 7.89 6.18 -2.24
N VAL A 104 7.95 4.99 -1.66
CA VAL A 104 8.97 3.99 -1.98
C VAL A 104 8.26 2.77 -2.56
N GLU A 105 8.52 2.48 -3.83
CA GLU A 105 7.92 1.33 -4.49
C GLU A 105 8.56 0.03 -3.99
N VAL A 106 7.70 -0.94 -3.73
CA VAL A 106 8.12 -2.25 -3.24
C VAL A 106 8.25 -3.26 -4.37
#